data_cda998c638301a0e8916229fbcd58566
#
_entry.id   cda998c638301a0e8916229fbcd58566
#
_cell.length_a   1.000
_cell.length_b   1.000
_cell.length_c   1.000
_cell.angle_alpha   90.00
_cell.angle_beta   90.00
_cell.angle_gamma   90.00
#
_symmetry.space_group_name_H-M   'P 1'
#
loop_
_entity.id
_entity.type
_entity.pdbx_description
1 polymer ?
#
loop_
_entity_poly.entity_id
_entity_poly.type
_entity_poly.pdbx_seq_one_letter_code
_entity_poly.pdbx_strand_id
1 'polypeptide(L)'
;ETGAAPVYPQVKWLHEHGIAADVIVGSKTKDLLILEKEMESVAGNLYVTTDDGSYGRSGMVTQTIKDLVAEGKKYDLCIAIGPMIMMKFVCLLTKELEIPTVVSLNPIMVDGTGMCGACRVTVGGKVKFACVDGPEFDGHEVNFDEAMRRQQIYKTAEGRAMLALEEGETHHGGCGNCQ
;
A
#
# COMPACT_ATOMS: atom_id res chain seq x y z
N GLU A 1 -3.03 5.12 5.50
CA GLU A 1 -3.73 6.17 4.73
C GLU A 1 -4.16 5.70 3.35
N THR A 2 -3.24 5.25 2.51
CA THR A 2 -3.55 4.86 1.12
C THR A 2 -4.08 3.45 0.98
N GLY A 3 -3.90 2.59 1.97
CA GLY A 3 -4.26 1.17 1.92
C GLY A 3 -5.73 0.86 2.25
N ALA A 4 -6.41 1.66 3.07
CA ALA A 4 -7.76 1.36 3.53
C ALA A 4 -8.79 1.37 2.38
N ALA A 5 -8.70 2.33 1.46
CA ALA A 5 -9.64 2.44 0.36
C ALA A 5 -9.62 1.24 -0.61
N PRO A 6 -8.46 0.74 -1.09
CA PRO A 6 -8.42 -0.45 -1.94
C PRO A 6 -8.68 -1.77 -1.18
N VAL A 7 -8.47 -1.82 0.14
CA VAL A 7 -8.75 -3.01 0.95
C VAL A 7 -10.26 -3.18 1.19
N TYR A 8 -11.00 -2.09 1.38
CA TYR A 8 -12.43 -2.14 1.70
C TYR A 8 -13.26 -2.98 0.74
N PRO A 9 -13.20 -2.81 -0.59
CA PRO A 9 -13.99 -3.64 -1.51
C PRO A 9 -13.63 -5.13 -1.46
N GLN A 10 -12.38 -5.46 -1.17
CA GLN A 10 -11.92 -6.84 -1.02
C GLN A 10 -12.53 -7.47 0.25
N VAL A 11 -12.46 -6.77 1.39
CA VAL A 11 -13.05 -7.24 2.65
C VAL A 11 -14.56 -7.36 2.54
N LYS A 12 -15.22 -6.39 1.89
CA LYS A 12 -16.65 -6.44 1.62
C LYS A 12 -17.03 -7.66 0.79
N TRP A 13 -16.29 -7.95 -0.27
CA TRP A 13 -16.53 -9.15 -1.08
C TRP A 13 -16.37 -10.43 -0.27
N LEU A 14 -15.34 -10.55 0.56
CA LEU A 14 -15.12 -11.69 1.45
C LEU A 14 -16.30 -11.86 2.42
N HIS A 15 -16.76 -10.78 3.04
CA HIS A 15 -17.91 -10.77 3.94
C HIS A 15 -19.18 -11.27 3.25
N GLU A 16 -19.48 -10.78 2.05
CA GLU A 16 -20.63 -11.19 1.25
C GLU A 16 -20.59 -12.68 0.86
N HIS A 17 -19.38 -13.28 0.84
CA HIS A 17 -19.18 -14.71 0.57
C HIS A 17 -18.98 -15.56 1.84
N GLY A 18 -19.28 -15.01 3.00
CA GLY A 18 -19.23 -15.73 4.28
C GLY A 18 -17.82 -15.97 4.84
N ILE A 19 -16.83 -15.23 4.36
CA ILE A 19 -15.44 -15.31 4.84
C ILE A 19 -15.18 -14.14 5.77
N ALA A 20 -14.92 -14.43 7.05
CA ALA A 20 -14.55 -13.42 8.03
C ALA A 20 -13.05 -13.12 7.93
N ALA A 21 -12.70 -11.90 7.54
CA ALA A 21 -11.33 -11.44 7.47
C ALA A 21 -10.99 -10.54 8.66
N ASP A 22 -9.86 -10.78 9.30
CA ASP A 22 -9.29 -9.84 10.27
C ASP A 22 -8.61 -8.70 9.50
N VAL A 23 -8.92 -7.46 9.87
CA VAL A 23 -8.42 -6.27 9.19
C VAL A 23 -7.60 -5.43 10.16
N ILE A 24 -6.41 -5.04 9.75
CA ILE A 24 -5.55 -4.11 10.48
C ILE A 24 -5.45 -2.81 9.68
N VAL A 25 -5.93 -1.71 10.23
CA VAL A 25 -5.81 -0.37 9.63
C VAL A 25 -4.79 0.42 10.43
N GLY A 26 -3.71 0.83 9.75
CA GLY A 26 -2.66 1.66 10.34
C GLY A 26 -2.72 3.10 9.84
N SER A 27 -2.52 4.06 10.74
CA SER A 27 -2.43 5.49 10.44
C SER A 27 -1.38 6.17 11.31
N LYS A 28 -0.91 7.34 10.92
CA LYS A 28 -0.01 8.14 11.77
C LYS A 28 -0.74 8.68 12.99
N THR A 29 -1.95 9.20 12.77
CA THR A 29 -2.80 9.81 13.79
C THR A 29 -4.24 9.41 13.60
N LYS A 30 -5.09 9.61 14.62
CA LYS A 30 -6.52 9.36 14.54
C LYS A 30 -7.21 10.11 13.39
N ASP A 31 -6.83 11.37 13.18
CA ASP A 31 -7.51 12.25 12.20
C ASP A 31 -7.29 11.83 10.74
N LEU A 32 -6.29 10.96 10.51
CA LEU A 32 -5.99 10.41 9.19
C LEU A 32 -6.68 9.06 8.92
N LEU A 33 -7.43 8.53 9.88
CA LEU A 33 -8.20 7.30 9.69
C LEU A 33 -9.39 7.56 8.77
N ILE A 34 -9.56 6.69 7.80
CA ILE A 34 -10.68 6.71 6.85
C ILE A 34 -11.38 5.35 6.82
N LEU A 35 -12.66 5.34 6.48
CA LEU A 35 -13.48 4.13 6.29
C LEU A 35 -13.54 3.21 7.52
N GLU A 36 -13.34 3.72 8.74
CA GLU A 36 -13.35 2.89 9.95
C GLU A 36 -14.71 2.19 10.14
N LYS A 37 -15.81 2.94 10.07
CA LYS A 37 -17.16 2.42 10.26
C LYS A 37 -17.57 1.42 9.17
N GLU A 38 -17.24 1.75 7.93
CA GLU A 38 -17.48 0.90 6.78
C GLU A 38 -16.70 -0.41 6.90
N MET A 39 -15.43 -0.32 7.30
CA MET A 39 -14.57 -1.48 7.51
C MET A 39 -15.06 -2.35 8.68
N GLU A 40 -15.47 -1.72 9.78
CA GLU A 40 -16.01 -2.42 10.95
C GLU A 40 -17.28 -3.23 10.60
N SER A 41 -18.10 -2.72 9.67
CA SER A 41 -19.33 -3.41 9.24
C SER A 41 -19.11 -4.68 8.43
N VAL A 42 -17.92 -4.86 7.85
CA VAL A 42 -17.59 -5.97 6.93
C VAL A 42 -16.42 -6.84 7.39
N ALA A 43 -15.60 -6.35 8.32
CA ALA A 43 -14.49 -7.12 8.89
C ALA A 43 -14.99 -8.17 9.88
N GLY A 44 -14.31 -9.30 9.96
CA GLY A 44 -14.52 -10.25 11.04
C GLY A 44 -14.06 -9.67 12.38
N ASN A 45 -12.88 -9.08 12.41
CA ASN A 45 -12.37 -8.22 13.47
C ASN A 45 -11.61 -7.04 12.85
N LEU A 46 -11.81 -5.85 13.40
CA LEU A 46 -11.07 -4.64 13.01
C LEU A 46 -10.08 -4.24 14.10
N TYR A 47 -8.82 -4.11 13.72
CA TYR A 47 -7.74 -3.62 14.58
C TYR A 47 -7.22 -2.31 14.04
N VAL A 48 -7.40 -1.24 14.81
CA VAL A 48 -6.87 0.09 14.45
C VAL A 48 -5.56 0.32 15.19
N THR A 49 -4.54 0.79 14.46
CA THR A 49 -3.27 1.20 15.03
C THR A 49 -2.93 2.63 14.64
N THR A 50 -2.34 3.39 15.57
CA THR A 50 -1.79 4.71 15.28
C THR A 50 -0.35 4.80 15.76
N ASP A 51 0.52 5.40 14.93
CA ASP A 51 1.94 5.51 15.24
C ASP A 51 2.18 6.35 16.50
N ASP A 52 1.37 7.40 16.70
CA ASP A 52 1.43 8.31 17.85
C ASP A 52 0.63 7.83 19.08
N GLY A 53 -0.10 6.71 18.97
CA GLY A 53 -0.94 6.19 20.02
C GLY A 53 -2.20 7.01 20.32
N SER A 54 -2.59 7.93 19.44
CA SER A 54 -3.77 8.79 19.63
C SER A 54 -5.09 8.05 19.57
N TYR A 55 -5.10 6.84 18.97
CA TYR A 55 -6.29 6.00 18.87
C TYR A 55 -5.96 4.53 18.61
N GLY A 56 -6.78 3.63 19.13
CA GLY A 56 -6.59 2.20 18.98
C GLY A 56 -5.33 1.66 19.68
N ARG A 57 -4.62 0.75 19.01
CA ARG A 57 -3.33 0.24 19.49
C ARG A 57 -2.22 1.23 19.11
N SER A 58 -1.26 1.45 20.00
CA SER A 58 -0.07 2.25 19.68
C SER A 58 0.96 1.39 18.98
N GLY A 59 1.51 1.89 17.87
CA GLY A 59 2.59 1.26 17.14
C GLY A 59 2.27 0.85 15.71
N MET A 60 3.19 0.12 15.10
CA MET A 60 3.11 -0.28 13.69
C MET A 60 2.22 -1.50 13.48
N VAL A 61 1.66 -1.63 12.28
CA VAL A 61 0.84 -2.79 11.87
C VAL A 61 1.57 -4.13 12.06
N THR A 62 2.88 -4.17 11.89
CA THR A 62 3.70 -5.37 12.09
C THR A 62 3.68 -5.86 13.55
N GLN A 63 3.62 -4.94 14.52
CA GLN A 63 3.49 -5.33 15.92
C GLN A 63 2.13 -5.97 16.19
N THR A 64 1.06 -5.40 15.63
CA THR A 64 -0.28 -5.99 15.74
C THR A 64 -0.34 -7.40 15.15
N ILE A 65 0.31 -7.64 14.00
CA ILE A 65 0.37 -9.00 13.41
C ILE A 65 1.06 -9.97 14.39
N LYS A 66 2.21 -9.56 14.97
CA LYS A 66 2.93 -10.37 15.96
C LYS A 66 2.06 -10.72 17.17
N ASP A 67 1.38 -9.74 17.71
CA ASP A 67 0.52 -9.91 18.87
C ASP A 67 -0.63 -10.88 18.60
N LEU A 68 -1.30 -10.73 17.45
CA LEU A 68 -2.40 -11.62 17.05
C LEU A 68 -1.95 -13.07 16.85
N VAL A 69 -0.79 -13.28 16.25
CA VAL A 69 -0.21 -14.62 16.11
C VAL A 69 0.21 -15.18 17.46
N ALA A 70 0.79 -14.36 18.35
CA ALA A 70 1.12 -14.76 19.71
C ALA A 70 -0.12 -15.11 20.57
N GLU A 71 -1.25 -14.46 20.30
CA GLU A 71 -2.56 -14.78 20.90
C GLU A 71 -3.15 -16.11 20.37
N GLY A 72 -2.46 -16.77 19.42
CA GLY A 72 -2.85 -18.08 18.87
C GLY A 72 -3.70 -18.01 17.60
N LYS A 73 -3.89 -16.83 17.01
CA LYS A 73 -4.56 -16.71 15.72
C LYS A 73 -3.71 -17.30 14.59
N LYS A 74 -4.38 -17.98 13.66
CA LYS A 74 -3.76 -18.57 12.47
C LYS A 74 -4.38 -17.93 11.23
N TYR A 75 -3.53 -17.61 10.27
CA TYR A 75 -3.94 -16.98 9.02
C TYR A 75 -3.41 -17.79 7.84
N ASP A 76 -4.28 -18.06 6.89
CA ASP A 76 -3.93 -18.79 5.66
C ASP A 76 -3.34 -17.85 4.59
N LEU A 77 -3.68 -16.57 4.66
CA LEU A 77 -3.23 -15.56 3.71
C LEU A 77 -3.17 -14.19 4.40
N CYS A 78 -2.13 -13.43 4.10
CA CYS A 78 -2.03 -12.01 4.39
C CYS A 78 -2.13 -11.20 3.09
N ILE A 79 -2.93 -10.14 3.10
CA ILE A 79 -2.97 -9.16 2.02
C ILE A 79 -2.48 -7.84 2.59
N ALA A 80 -1.42 -7.27 2.01
CA ALA A 80 -0.84 -6.02 2.46
C ALA A 80 -0.89 -4.96 1.37
N ILE A 81 -1.55 -3.84 1.67
CA ILE A 81 -1.74 -2.71 0.77
C ILE A 81 -1.43 -1.42 1.52
N GLY A 82 -0.53 -0.61 0.99
CA GLY A 82 -0.15 0.65 1.62
C GLY A 82 1.23 1.16 1.18
N PRO A 83 1.92 1.94 2.02
CA PRO A 83 3.26 2.41 1.72
C PRO A 83 4.23 1.26 1.44
N MET A 84 5.10 1.42 0.43
CA MET A 84 6.04 0.37 0.00
C MET A 84 6.91 -0.16 1.15
N ILE A 85 7.34 0.74 2.03
CA ILE A 85 8.14 0.39 3.21
C ILE A 85 7.36 -0.47 4.20
N MET A 86 6.07 -0.18 4.41
CA MET A 86 5.20 -0.97 5.28
C MET A 86 5.01 -2.37 4.72
N MET A 87 4.71 -2.49 3.42
CA MET A 87 4.56 -3.79 2.75
C MET A 87 5.84 -4.62 2.85
N LYS A 88 7.03 -4.01 2.68
CA LYS A 88 8.31 -4.67 2.88
C LYS A 88 8.42 -5.31 4.27
N PHE A 89 8.16 -4.54 5.32
CA PHE A 89 8.28 -5.06 6.68
C PHE A 89 7.20 -6.10 7.03
N VAL A 90 5.99 -5.95 6.51
CA VAL A 90 4.94 -6.98 6.64
C VAL A 90 5.40 -8.27 5.97
N CYS A 91 5.93 -8.22 4.74
CA CYS A 91 6.41 -9.40 4.03
C CYS A 91 7.59 -10.10 4.73
N LEU A 92 8.52 -9.32 5.30
CA LEU A 92 9.62 -9.90 6.09
C LEU A 92 9.08 -10.67 7.29
N LEU A 93 8.14 -10.07 8.03
CA LEU A 93 7.52 -10.69 9.19
C LEU A 93 6.68 -11.93 8.80
N THR A 94 5.82 -11.82 7.80
CA THR A 94 4.96 -12.94 7.39
C THR A 94 5.75 -14.11 6.80
N LYS A 95 6.91 -13.82 6.23
CA LYS A 95 7.85 -14.88 5.79
C LYS A 95 8.41 -15.67 6.98
N GLU A 96 8.78 -15.00 8.07
CA GLU A 96 9.20 -15.65 9.31
C GLU A 96 8.07 -16.45 9.97
N LEU A 97 6.83 -15.99 9.81
CA LEU A 97 5.63 -16.64 10.34
C LEU A 97 5.04 -17.70 9.41
N GLU A 98 5.67 -17.94 8.26
CA GLU A 98 5.20 -18.87 7.22
C GLU A 98 3.78 -18.59 6.72
N ILE A 99 3.35 -17.30 6.71
CA ILE A 99 2.05 -16.87 6.21
C ILE A 99 2.21 -16.41 4.76
N PRO A 100 1.59 -17.07 3.77
CA PRO A 100 1.55 -16.59 2.39
C PRO A 100 1.07 -15.15 2.32
N THR A 101 1.74 -14.29 1.54
CA THR A 101 1.45 -12.86 1.54
C THR A 101 1.35 -12.30 0.13
N VAL A 102 0.23 -11.69 -0.17
CA VAL A 102 0.00 -10.93 -1.40
C VAL A 102 0.13 -9.45 -1.08
N VAL A 103 0.84 -8.72 -1.93
CA VAL A 103 0.95 -7.26 -1.86
C VAL A 103 0.33 -6.63 -3.10
N SER A 104 -0.37 -5.51 -2.93
CA SER A 104 -0.80 -4.69 -4.07
C SER A 104 0.15 -3.50 -4.19
N LEU A 105 1.02 -3.54 -5.20
CA LEU A 105 2.07 -2.56 -5.39
C LEU A 105 1.53 -1.27 -6.01
N ASN A 106 2.08 -0.14 -5.58
CA ASN A 106 1.74 1.19 -6.04
C ASN A 106 2.95 1.93 -6.67
N PRO A 107 3.63 1.36 -7.69
CA PRO A 107 4.70 2.06 -8.38
C PRO A 107 4.15 3.22 -9.20
N ILE A 108 5.07 4.09 -9.67
CA ILE A 108 4.71 5.14 -10.63
C ILE A 108 4.17 4.49 -11.90
N MET A 109 2.97 4.88 -12.31
CA MET A 109 2.34 4.44 -13.56
C MET A 109 2.12 5.66 -14.47
N VAL A 110 2.58 5.57 -15.71
CA VAL A 110 2.48 6.66 -16.69
C VAL A 110 1.41 6.37 -17.72
N ASP A 111 1.51 5.25 -18.47
CA ASP A 111 0.54 4.92 -19.51
C ASP A 111 -0.41 3.76 -19.14
N GLY A 112 0.00 2.84 -18.27
CA GLY A 112 -0.84 1.73 -17.84
C GLY A 112 -0.95 0.56 -18.85
N THR A 113 -0.22 0.58 -19.96
CA THR A 113 -0.34 -0.42 -21.04
C THR A 113 0.82 -1.43 -21.08
N GLY A 114 1.80 -1.29 -20.19
CA GLY A 114 3.00 -2.11 -20.14
C GLY A 114 4.12 -1.67 -21.11
N MET A 115 3.94 -0.58 -21.85
CA MET A 115 4.91 -0.15 -22.87
C MET A 115 6.00 0.77 -22.31
N CYS A 116 5.65 1.73 -21.44
CA CYS A 116 6.60 2.75 -20.97
C CYS A 116 7.61 2.25 -19.92
N GLY A 117 7.33 1.14 -19.24
CA GLY A 117 8.21 0.55 -18.22
C GLY A 117 8.35 1.36 -16.93
N ALA A 118 7.56 2.42 -16.72
CA ALA A 118 7.60 3.23 -15.49
C ALA A 118 7.28 2.41 -14.25
N CYS A 119 6.27 1.54 -14.32
CA CYS A 119 5.80 0.66 -13.26
C CYS A 119 6.60 -0.66 -13.10
N ARG A 120 7.81 -0.73 -13.68
CA ARG A 120 8.63 -1.93 -13.62
C ARG A 120 9.00 -2.28 -12.18
N VAL A 121 8.84 -3.57 -11.85
CA VAL A 121 9.23 -4.19 -10.58
C VAL A 121 9.91 -5.52 -10.85
N THR A 122 10.75 -6.00 -9.94
CA THR A 122 11.34 -7.34 -10.01
C THR A 122 10.64 -8.25 -9.01
N VAL A 123 10.06 -9.35 -9.50
CA VAL A 123 9.35 -10.36 -8.69
C VAL A 123 9.88 -11.73 -9.07
N GLY A 124 10.33 -12.51 -8.09
CA GLY A 124 10.94 -13.83 -8.32
C GLY A 124 12.15 -13.78 -9.27
N GLY A 125 12.94 -12.72 -9.21
CA GLY A 125 14.08 -12.48 -10.10
C GLY A 125 13.72 -12.12 -11.55
N LYS A 126 12.43 -11.94 -11.87
CA LYS A 126 11.96 -11.58 -13.22
C LYS A 126 11.39 -10.16 -13.22
N VAL A 127 11.64 -9.43 -14.32
CA VAL A 127 11.04 -8.12 -14.53
C VAL A 127 9.57 -8.29 -14.85
N LYS A 128 8.73 -7.52 -14.16
CA LYS A 128 7.28 -7.43 -14.32
C LYS A 128 6.85 -5.97 -14.46
N PHE A 129 5.69 -5.75 -15.05
CA PHE A 129 5.07 -4.42 -15.14
C PHE A 129 3.77 -4.42 -14.33
N ALA A 130 3.76 -3.69 -13.22
CA ALA A 130 2.64 -3.74 -12.28
C ALA A 130 1.29 -3.36 -12.90
N CYS A 131 1.27 -2.56 -13.96
CA CYS A 131 0.04 -2.16 -14.64
C CYS A 131 -0.62 -3.29 -15.46
N VAL A 132 0.12 -4.29 -15.91
CA VAL A 132 -0.39 -5.39 -16.76
C VAL A 132 -0.15 -6.78 -16.18
N ASP A 133 0.93 -6.98 -15.40
CA ASP A 133 1.23 -8.25 -14.73
C ASP A 133 0.70 -8.31 -13.29
N GLY A 134 0.33 -7.16 -12.70
CA GLY A 134 -0.13 -6.99 -11.34
C GLY A 134 -1.42 -6.15 -11.27
N PRO A 135 -1.58 -5.29 -10.27
CA PRO A 135 -0.59 -4.85 -9.25
C PRO A 135 -0.35 -5.83 -8.08
N GLU A 136 -1.13 -6.91 -8.00
CA GLU A 136 -1.00 -7.93 -6.96
C GLU A 136 0.13 -8.91 -7.31
N PHE A 137 1.03 -9.12 -6.33
CA PHE A 137 2.15 -10.04 -6.45
C PHE A 137 2.38 -10.81 -5.15
N ASP A 138 3.07 -11.96 -5.24
CA ASP A 138 3.62 -12.62 -4.07
C ASP A 138 4.63 -11.69 -3.39
N GLY A 139 4.28 -11.24 -2.19
CA GLY A 139 5.07 -10.26 -1.44
C GLY A 139 6.45 -10.78 -1.04
N HIS A 140 6.60 -12.11 -0.90
CA HIS A 140 7.87 -12.72 -0.55
C HIS A 140 8.87 -12.76 -1.72
N GLU A 141 8.39 -12.55 -2.94
CA GLU A 141 9.19 -12.56 -4.17
C GLU A 141 9.53 -11.16 -4.70
N VAL A 142 8.93 -10.10 -4.13
CA VAL A 142 9.11 -8.71 -4.57
C VAL A 142 10.47 -8.15 -4.12
N ASN A 143 11.20 -7.54 -5.04
CA ASN A 143 12.37 -6.72 -4.72
C ASN A 143 11.95 -5.32 -4.29
N PHE A 144 11.61 -5.16 -2.99
CA PHE A 144 11.17 -3.88 -2.44
C PHE A 144 12.24 -2.78 -2.50
N ASP A 145 13.53 -3.12 -2.38
CA ASP A 145 14.59 -2.12 -2.42
C ASP A 145 14.72 -1.46 -3.80
N GLU A 146 14.57 -2.26 -4.86
CA GLU A 146 14.48 -1.74 -6.21
C GLU A 146 13.21 -0.90 -6.39
N ALA A 147 12.06 -1.41 -5.96
CA ALA A 147 10.77 -0.72 -6.10
C ALA A 147 10.77 0.64 -5.40
N MET A 148 11.30 0.73 -4.17
CA MET A 148 11.42 1.99 -3.43
C MET A 148 12.38 2.98 -4.12
N ARG A 149 13.51 2.52 -4.65
CA ARG A 149 14.41 3.40 -5.43
C ARG A 149 13.72 3.95 -6.67
N ARG A 150 12.93 3.14 -7.35
CA ARG A 150 12.19 3.57 -8.54
C ARG A 150 11.09 4.58 -8.23
N GLN A 151 10.50 4.56 -7.05
CA GLN A 151 9.54 5.60 -6.62
C GLN A 151 10.18 6.99 -6.48
N GLN A 152 11.51 7.09 -6.45
CA GLN A 152 12.23 8.36 -6.29
C GLN A 152 12.62 9.02 -7.63
N ILE A 153 12.35 8.37 -8.78
CA ILE A 153 12.88 8.83 -10.10
C ILE A 153 12.41 10.24 -10.50
N TYR A 154 11.25 10.69 -10.03
CA TYR A 154 10.73 12.03 -10.31
C TYR A 154 10.79 13.00 -9.12
N LYS A 155 11.31 12.58 -7.98
CA LYS A 155 11.30 13.38 -6.74
C LYS A 155 11.91 14.78 -6.89
N THR A 156 12.98 14.90 -7.67
CA THR A 156 13.60 16.21 -7.93
C THR A 156 12.71 17.11 -8.79
N ALA A 157 12.04 16.54 -9.80
CA ALA A 157 11.11 17.28 -10.65
C ALA A 157 9.85 17.69 -9.88
N GLU A 158 9.32 16.80 -9.05
CA GLU A 158 8.20 17.08 -8.16
C GLU A 158 8.52 18.20 -7.17
N GLY A 159 9.70 18.16 -6.54
CA GLY A 159 10.14 19.21 -5.62
C GLY A 159 10.29 20.58 -6.30
N ARG A 160 10.80 20.62 -7.53
CA ARG A 160 10.88 21.87 -8.32
C ARG A 160 9.49 22.39 -8.68
N ALA A 161 8.56 21.51 -9.08
CA ALA A 161 7.19 21.88 -9.40
C ALA A 161 6.44 22.41 -8.17
N MET A 162 6.65 21.82 -6.99
CA MET A 162 6.08 22.32 -5.73
C MET A 162 6.62 23.71 -5.37
N LEU A 163 7.93 23.92 -5.46
CA LEU A 163 8.52 25.24 -5.20
C LEU A 163 7.98 26.30 -6.16
N ALA A 164 7.89 26.00 -7.45
CA ALA A 164 7.31 26.94 -8.43
C ALA A 164 5.84 27.26 -8.14
N LEU A 165 5.07 26.28 -7.64
CA LEU A 165 3.69 26.50 -7.22
C LEU A 165 3.61 27.40 -5.98
N GLU A 166 4.46 27.19 -4.98
CA GLU A 166 4.51 27.97 -3.74
C GLU A 166 4.97 29.41 -4.01
N GLU A 167 5.90 29.62 -4.95
CA GLU A 167 6.38 30.92 -5.38
C GLU A 167 5.40 31.66 -6.31
N GLY A 168 4.29 31.02 -6.69
CA GLY A 168 3.25 31.58 -7.56
C GLY A 168 3.63 31.59 -9.04
N GLU A 169 4.71 30.93 -9.43
CA GLU A 169 5.10 30.69 -10.81
C GLU A 169 4.28 29.53 -11.42
N THR A 170 2.99 29.74 -11.59
CA THR A 170 2.18 28.79 -12.35
C THR A 170 2.49 28.98 -13.84
N HIS A 171 3.31 28.15 -14.42
CA HIS A 171 3.36 28.00 -15.86
C HIS A 171 2.01 27.50 -16.34
N HIS A 172 1.12 28.41 -16.67
CA HIS A 172 0.04 28.11 -17.58
C HIS A 172 0.71 27.76 -18.93
N GLY A 173 0.93 26.47 -19.18
CA GLY A 173 1.37 25.96 -20.46
C GLY A 173 0.26 26.20 -21.49
N GLY A 174 0.06 27.45 -21.84
CA GLY A 174 -0.59 27.83 -23.07
C GLY A 174 0.39 27.54 -24.18
N CYS A 175 0.02 26.70 -25.16
CA CYS A 175 0.63 26.68 -26.47
C CYS A 175 0.52 28.08 -27.06
N GLY A 176 1.41 29.00 -26.68
CA GLY A 176 1.60 30.25 -27.37
C GLY A 176 2.27 29.95 -28.70
N ASN A 177 1.54 30.15 -29.81
CA ASN A 177 1.88 30.03 -31.21
C ASN A 177 1.53 28.68 -31.90
N CYS A 178 0.24 28.46 -32.09
CA CYS A 178 -0.27 27.94 -33.37
C CYS A 178 -0.79 29.12 -34.15
N GLN A 179 0.01 29.74 -34.99
CA GLN A 179 -0.44 30.48 -36.18
C GLN A 179 -0.31 29.58 -37.39
#